data_911843f369238a8ba72a11381e05f883
#
_entry.id   911843f369238a8ba72a11381e05f883
#
_cell.length_a   1.000
_cell.length_b   1.000
_cell.length_c   1.000
_cell.angle_alpha   90.00
_cell.angle_beta   90.00
_cell.angle_gamma   90.00
#
_symmetry.space_group_name_H-M   'P 1'
#
loop_
_entity.id
_entity.type
_entity.pdbx_description
1 polymer ?
#
loop_
_entity_poly.entity_id
_entity_poly.type
_entity_poly.pdbx_seq_one_letter_code
_entity_poly.pdbx_strand_id
1 'polypeptide(L)'
;MAVIKFKPGRRLGLYATPTLRNKAAAGTNFFIGSVLTSVTAHGGFLIEAGANPLKIIGIADERGGNKSDSSQYVRVIPAFPHVLFEGTVRGGSATQVALDETFMWQDFGVTKDPTEAWYVDVSKQGATSRVRVVEFVDDTGVIDGKVGFVFLSQYGAYEDTV
;
A
#
# COMPACT_ATOMS: atom_id res chain seq x y z
N MET A 1 0.88 10.51 18.54
CA MET A 1 0.94 10.74 17.08
C MET A 1 0.10 9.69 16.39
N ALA A 2 -0.91 10.07 15.60
CA ALA A 2 -1.75 9.08 14.94
C ALA A 2 -0.93 8.37 13.85
N VAL A 3 -0.83 7.05 13.92
CA VAL A 3 -0.21 6.24 12.88
C VAL A 3 -1.14 6.27 11.67
N ILE A 4 -0.72 6.97 10.61
CA ILE A 4 -1.48 7.03 9.37
C ILE A 4 -1.22 5.73 8.62
N LYS A 5 -2.27 4.95 8.42
CA LYS A 5 -2.23 3.67 7.71
C LYS A 5 -2.91 3.82 6.37
N PHE A 6 -2.44 3.10 5.35
CA PHE A 6 -3.20 2.98 4.12
C PHE A 6 -4.56 2.35 4.42
N LYS A 7 -5.59 2.87 3.80
CA LYS A 7 -6.95 2.36 3.91
C LYS A 7 -7.59 2.36 2.52
N PRO A 8 -8.64 1.56 2.33
CA PRO A 8 -9.45 1.67 1.12
C PRO A 8 -10.00 3.09 1.01
N GLY A 9 -9.83 3.69 -0.16
CA GLY A 9 -10.41 4.97 -0.49
C GLY A 9 -11.91 4.87 -0.78
N ARG A 10 -12.49 6.01 -1.16
CA ARG A 10 -13.86 6.04 -1.65
C ARG A 10 -13.99 5.19 -2.91
N ARG A 11 -15.11 4.49 -3.03
CA ARG A 11 -15.38 3.67 -4.20
C ARG A 11 -15.55 4.53 -5.45
N LEU A 12 -14.83 4.18 -6.48
CA LEU A 12 -15.15 4.58 -7.83
C LEU A 12 -16.17 3.55 -8.37
N GLY A 13 -17.45 3.66 -7.95
CA GLY A 13 -18.53 2.82 -8.46
C GLY A 13 -19.34 2.04 -7.42
N LEU A 14 -20.31 1.26 -7.90
CA LEU A 14 -21.35 0.57 -7.12
C LEU A 14 -20.89 -0.76 -6.45
N TYR A 15 -19.61 -1.15 -6.58
CA TYR A 15 -19.13 -2.45 -6.11
C TYR A 15 -18.45 -2.38 -4.73
N ALA A 16 -18.64 -3.41 -3.94
CA ALA A 16 -17.92 -3.56 -2.67
C ALA A 16 -16.40 -3.62 -2.89
N THR A 17 -15.63 -3.04 -1.97
CA THR A 17 -14.18 -3.23 -1.97
C THR A 17 -13.88 -4.72 -1.95
N PRO A 18 -13.16 -5.28 -2.93
CA PRO A 18 -12.84 -6.69 -2.94
C PRO A 18 -11.96 -7.03 -1.74
N THR A 19 -12.19 -8.17 -1.14
CA THR A 19 -11.31 -8.72 -0.09
C THR A 19 -10.98 -10.16 -0.41
N LEU A 20 -9.74 -10.53 -0.17
CA LEU A 20 -9.25 -11.89 -0.28
C LEU A 20 -8.79 -12.39 1.08
N ARG A 21 -8.83 -13.70 1.29
CA ARG A 21 -8.24 -14.32 2.47
C ARG A 21 -7.02 -15.16 2.05
N ASN A 22 -5.88 -14.80 2.59
CA ASN A 22 -4.62 -15.50 2.33
C ASN A 22 -3.89 -15.80 3.64
N LYS A 23 -3.03 -16.82 3.61
CA LYS A 23 -2.23 -17.20 4.77
C LYS A 23 -1.08 -16.22 5.01
N ALA A 24 -0.94 -15.78 6.25
CA ALA A 24 0.26 -15.09 6.71
C ALA A 24 1.40 -16.08 6.94
N ALA A 25 2.65 -15.69 6.66
CA ALA A 25 3.81 -16.49 6.95
C ALA A 25 4.05 -16.61 8.45
N ALA A 26 4.61 -17.74 8.88
CA ALA A 26 4.99 -17.95 10.27
C ALA A 26 6.01 -16.91 10.74
N GLY A 27 5.88 -16.45 11.97
CA GLY A 27 6.84 -15.52 12.59
C GLY A 27 6.86 -14.11 12.01
N THR A 28 5.99 -13.79 11.05
CA THR A 28 5.87 -12.44 10.50
C THR A 28 4.81 -11.66 11.27
N ASN A 29 4.99 -10.34 11.32
CA ASN A 29 4.06 -9.45 11.99
C ASN A 29 3.80 -8.22 11.12
N PHE A 30 2.52 -7.91 10.89
CA PHE A 30 2.11 -6.73 10.16
C PHE A 30 0.78 -6.19 10.70
N PHE A 31 0.54 -4.91 10.47
CA PHE A 31 -0.63 -4.20 10.97
C PHE A 31 -1.65 -3.95 9.85
N ILE A 32 -2.86 -3.58 10.23
CA ILE A 32 -3.86 -3.06 9.29
C ILE A 32 -3.26 -1.85 8.56
N GLY A 33 -3.38 -1.83 7.24
CA GLY A 33 -2.81 -0.80 6.39
C GLY A 33 -1.39 -1.09 5.90
N SER A 34 -0.75 -2.17 6.34
CA SER A 34 0.55 -2.59 5.79
C SER A 34 0.44 -3.03 4.33
N VAL A 35 1.43 -2.66 3.53
CA VAL A 35 1.60 -3.20 2.17
C VAL A 35 2.13 -4.62 2.27
N LEU A 36 1.48 -5.55 1.60
CA LEU A 36 1.79 -6.98 1.67
C LEU A 36 2.38 -7.49 0.36
N THR A 37 3.33 -8.40 0.50
CA THR A 37 3.92 -9.18 -0.59
C THR A 37 3.92 -10.66 -0.23
N SER A 38 4.33 -11.51 -1.18
CA SER A 38 4.62 -12.91 -0.92
C SER A 38 5.99 -13.27 -1.50
N VAL A 39 6.73 -14.09 -0.79
CA VAL A 39 8.05 -14.56 -1.24
C VAL A 39 8.13 -16.08 -1.15
N THR A 40 8.85 -16.70 -2.08
CA THR A 40 9.02 -18.15 -2.16
C THR A 40 9.67 -18.72 -0.90
N ALA A 41 10.60 -17.98 -0.30
CA ALA A 41 11.26 -18.40 0.96
C ALA A 41 10.29 -18.62 2.13
N HIS A 42 9.10 -18.02 2.08
CA HIS A 42 8.02 -18.19 3.05
C HIS A 42 6.86 -19.05 2.49
N GLY A 43 7.12 -19.95 1.53
CA GLY A 43 6.10 -20.82 0.95
C GLY A 43 5.01 -20.09 0.17
N GLY A 44 5.27 -18.87 -0.32
CA GLY A 44 4.29 -18.04 -1.01
C GLY A 44 3.28 -17.36 -0.08
N PHE A 45 3.44 -17.48 1.22
CA PHE A 45 2.56 -16.83 2.20
C PHE A 45 2.86 -15.33 2.34
N LEU A 46 1.90 -14.59 2.90
CA LEU A 46 1.98 -13.15 3.05
C LEU A 46 2.99 -12.73 4.12
N ILE A 47 3.76 -11.72 3.77
CA ILE A 47 4.62 -10.96 4.67
C ILE A 47 4.41 -9.46 4.43
N GLU A 48 4.81 -8.62 5.38
CA GLU A 48 4.91 -7.20 5.11
C GLU A 48 6.02 -6.93 4.09
N ALA A 49 5.73 -6.07 3.12
CA ALA A 49 6.68 -5.72 2.09
C ALA A 49 7.80 -4.82 2.63
N GLY A 50 8.95 -4.84 2.00
CA GLY A 50 9.96 -3.79 2.14
C GLY A 50 9.58 -2.54 1.36
N ALA A 51 10.37 -1.48 1.47
CA ALA A 51 10.19 -0.25 0.70
C ALA A 51 10.23 -0.54 -0.81
N ASN A 52 9.32 0.09 -1.56
CA ASN A 52 9.19 -0.03 -3.02
C ASN A 52 9.20 -1.50 -3.52
N PRO A 53 8.29 -2.35 -3.05
CA PRO A 53 8.29 -3.77 -3.38
C PRO A 53 8.09 -4.00 -4.88
N LEU A 54 8.73 -5.02 -5.44
CA LEU A 54 8.58 -5.42 -6.85
C LEU A 54 7.29 -6.23 -7.11
N LYS A 55 6.66 -6.73 -6.05
CA LYS A 55 5.41 -7.47 -6.10
C LYS A 55 4.53 -7.06 -4.94
N ILE A 56 3.31 -6.66 -5.24
CA ILE A 56 2.33 -6.20 -4.26
C ILE A 56 1.09 -7.09 -4.35
N ILE A 57 0.76 -7.76 -3.26
CA ILE A 57 -0.49 -8.54 -3.14
C ILE A 57 -1.65 -7.59 -2.82
N GLY A 58 -1.43 -6.66 -1.89
CA GLY A 58 -2.46 -5.71 -1.46
C GLY A 58 -2.12 -5.04 -0.15
N ILE A 59 -3.15 -4.53 0.49
CA ILE A 59 -3.10 -3.87 1.80
C ILE A 59 -3.79 -4.76 2.83
N ALA A 60 -3.16 -4.93 3.99
CA ALA A 60 -3.72 -5.68 5.10
C ALA A 60 -4.99 -5.03 5.65
N ASP A 61 -6.10 -5.75 5.67
CA ASP A 61 -7.37 -5.36 6.30
C ASP A 61 -7.53 -5.98 7.71
N GLU A 62 -6.64 -6.88 8.06
CA GLU A 62 -6.50 -7.48 9.38
C GLU A 62 -5.03 -7.52 9.80
N ARG A 63 -4.80 -7.50 11.12
CA ARG A 63 -3.47 -7.75 11.65
C ARG A 63 -3.07 -9.20 11.38
N GLY A 64 -1.87 -9.41 10.86
CA GLY A 64 -1.35 -10.73 10.56
C GLY A 64 -0.04 -11.02 11.25
N GLY A 65 0.34 -12.28 11.24
CA GLY A 65 1.57 -12.74 11.82
C GLY A 65 1.47 -13.08 13.31
N ASN A 66 2.61 -13.16 13.95
CA ASN A 66 2.77 -13.51 15.37
C ASN A 66 2.31 -14.92 15.75
N LYS A 67 2.16 -15.84 14.79
CA LYS A 67 2.00 -17.28 15.03
C LYS A 67 3.27 -18.02 14.67
N SER A 68 3.55 -19.08 15.40
CA SER A 68 4.72 -19.94 15.13
C SER A 68 4.57 -20.77 13.86
N ASP A 69 3.36 -20.85 13.31
CA ASP A 69 3.04 -21.57 12.08
C ASP A 69 2.27 -20.66 11.09
N SER A 70 2.13 -21.11 9.85
CA SER A 70 1.39 -20.40 8.80
C SER A 70 -0.10 -20.75 8.80
N SER A 71 -0.70 -20.94 9.98
CA SER A 71 -2.14 -21.32 10.10
C SER A 71 -3.09 -20.13 10.03
N GLN A 72 -2.58 -18.90 10.19
CA GLN A 72 -3.42 -17.70 10.21
C GLN A 72 -3.82 -17.26 8.80
N TYR A 73 -5.13 -17.17 8.57
CA TYR A 73 -5.68 -16.48 7.41
C TYR A 73 -5.98 -15.03 7.77
N VAL A 74 -5.61 -14.12 6.89
CA VAL A 74 -5.85 -12.68 7.04
C VAL A 74 -6.60 -12.13 5.83
N ARG A 75 -7.41 -11.11 6.05
CA ARG A 75 -8.06 -10.38 4.97
C ARG A 75 -7.10 -9.39 4.37
N VAL A 76 -7.14 -9.33 3.04
CA VAL A 76 -6.32 -8.44 2.22
C VAL A 76 -7.23 -7.72 1.24
N ILE A 77 -7.03 -6.43 1.09
CA ILE A 77 -7.61 -5.66 -0.01
C ILE A 77 -6.61 -5.74 -1.16
N PRO A 78 -6.94 -6.43 -2.25
CA PRO A 78 -5.97 -6.69 -3.31
C PRO A 78 -5.56 -5.41 -4.04
N ALA A 79 -4.31 -5.36 -4.47
CA ALA A 79 -3.73 -4.26 -5.24
C ALA A 79 -4.17 -4.29 -6.71
N PHE A 80 -5.47 -4.41 -6.96
CA PHE A 80 -5.99 -4.30 -8.33
C PHE A 80 -5.92 -2.84 -8.82
N PRO A 81 -5.65 -2.61 -10.12
CA PRO A 81 -5.51 -1.25 -10.67
C PRO A 81 -6.77 -0.37 -10.54
N HIS A 82 -7.94 -0.99 -10.32
CA HIS A 82 -9.23 -0.31 -10.16
C HIS A 82 -9.63 -0.12 -8.68
N VAL A 83 -8.80 -0.54 -7.74
CA VAL A 83 -9.05 -0.34 -6.30
C VAL A 83 -8.35 0.93 -5.85
N LEU A 84 -9.12 1.88 -5.35
CA LEU A 84 -8.62 3.13 -4.80
C LEU A 84 -8.22 2.95 -3.34
N PHE A 85 -7.05 3.45 -3.00
CA PHE A 85 -6.54 3.52 -1.64
C PHE A 85 -6.30 4.96 -1.23
N GLU A 86 -6.36 5.24 0.06
CA GLU A 86 -5.96 6.54 0.61
C GLU A 86 -4.66 6.40 1.40
N GLY A 87 -3.80 7.38 1.27
CA GLY A 87 -2.55 7.44 1.99
C GLY A 87 -2.01 8.86 2.12
N THR A 88 -1.10 9.04 3.05
CA THR A 88 -0.41 10.31 3.26
C THR A 88 0.76 10.43 2.30
N VAL A 89 0.99 11.65 1.80
CA VAL A 89 2.16 12.00 0.98
C VAL A 89 3.29 12.46 1.87
N ARG A 90 4.50 11.94 1.64
CA ARG A 90 5.74 12.38 2.28
C ARG A 90 6.91 12.33 1.31
N GLY A 91 7.97 13.03 1.65
CA GLY A 91 9.27 12.93 0.98
C GLY A 91 10.14 11.79 1.52
N GLY A 92 11.33 11.65 0.97
CA GLY A 92 12.30 10.65 1.41
C GLY A 92 12.59 10.73 2.90
N SER A 93 12.81 9.57 3.54
CA SER A 93 13.01 9.45 4.99
C SER A 93 11.83 10.02 5.83
N ALA A 94 10.62 9.90 5.31
CA ALA A 94 9.38 10.40 5.93
C ALA A 94 9.38 11.92 6.19
N THR A 95 10.14 12.69 5.41
CA THR A 95 10.15 14.15 5.49
C THR A 95 8.77 14.70 5.15
N GLN A 96 8.30 15.66 5.93
CA GLN A 96 7.04 16.34 5.71
C GLN A 96 7.06 17.11 4.38
N VAL A 97 5.97 16.99 3.62
CA VAL A 97 5.81 17.64 2.32
C VAL A 97 4.40 18.24 2.25
N ALA A 98 4.29 19.45 1.70
CA ALA A 98 3.01 20.02 1.36
C ALA A 98 2.44 19.32 0.12
N LEU A 99 1.14 19.06 0.12
CA LEU A 99 0.44 18.52 -1.05
C LEU A 99 0.52 19.53 -2.20
N ASP A 100 0.98 19.11 -3.36
CA ASP A 100 1.22 19.94 -4.53
C ASP A 100 0.36 19.47 -5.70
N GLU A 101 -0.20 20.42 -6.46
CA GLU A 101 -1.04 20.13 -7.64
C GLU A 101 -0.32 19.27 -8.68
N THR A 102 1.00 19.39 -8.77
CA THR A 102 1.82 18.60 -9.70
C THR A 102 1.86 17.11 -9.38
N PHE A 103 1.42 16.70 -8.19
CA PHE A 103 1.36 15.28 -7.82
C PHE A 103 0.22 14.54 -8.50
N MET A 104 -0.80 15.25 -9.00
CA MET A 104 -1.92 14.63 -9.71
C MET A 104 -1.45 13.88 -10.95
N TRP A 105 -1.89 12.63 -11.08
CA TRP A 105 -1.53 11.72 -12.19
C TRP A 105 -0.05 11.36 -12.29
N GLN A 106 0.74 11.67 -11.26
CA GLN A 106 2.13 11.26 -11.17
C GLN A 106 2.29 9.92 -10.48
N ASP A 107 3.37 9.23 -10.84
CA ASP A 107 3.74 7.93 -10.30
C ASP A 107 4.82 8.10 -9.23
N PHE A 108 4.56 7.53 -8.04
CA PHE A 108 5.43 7.63 -6.87
C PHE A 108 5.70 6.27 -6.23
N GLY A 109 6.73 6.22 -5.39
CA GLY A 109 7.02 5.05 -4.59
C GLY A 109 6.09 4.89 -3.39
N VAL A 110 6.21 3.76 -2.72
CA VAL A 110 5.61 3.53 -1.40
C VAL A 110 6.70 3.11 -0.44
N THR A 111 6.72 3.72 0.73
CA THR A 111 7.76 3.51 1.73
C THR A 111 7.13 3.47 3.12
N LYS A 112 7.80 2.79 4.02
CA LYS A 112 7.42 2.70 5.42
C LYS A 112 8.37 3.56 6.25
N ASP A 113 7.82 4.36 7.15
CA ASP A 113 8.63 5.14 8.08
C ASP A 113 9.10 4.29 9.29
N PRO A 114 10.02 4.80 10.11
CA PRO A 114 10.49 4.07 11.29
C PRO A 114 9.40 3.74 12.33
N THR A 115 8.25 4.44 12.27
CA THR A 115 7.09 4.18 13.14
C THR A 115 6.11 3.18 12.54
N GLU A 116 6.52 2.50 11.47
CA GLU A 116 5.75 1.49 10.74
C GLU A 116 4.51 2.00 10.00
N ALA A 117 4.41 3.29 9.73
CA ALA A 117 3.39 3.86 8.87
C ALA A 117 3.84 3.86 7.40
N TRP A 118 2.99 3.36 6.51
CA TRP A 118 3.20 3.42 5.07
C TRP A 118 2.76 4.77 4.53
N TYR A 119 3.50 5.31 3.56
CA TYR A 119 3.19 6.58 2.90
C TYR A 119 3.55 6.53 1.41
N VAL A 120 2.94 7.42 0.63
CA VAL A 120 3.29 7.68 -0.76
C VAL A 120 4.55 8.56 -0.77
N ASP A 121 5.65 8.04 -1.27
CA ASP A 121 6.96 8.68 -1.25
C ASP A 121 7.19 9.45 -2.56
N VAL A 122 6.96 10.76 -2.53
CA VAL A 122 7.11 11.63 -3.71
C VAL A 122 8.56 11.83 -4.14
N SER A 123 9.54 11.43 -3.34
CA SER A 123 10.95 11.42 -3.74
C SER A 123 11.30 10.23 -4.65
N LYS A 124 10.43 9.25 -4.77
CA LYS A 124 10.62 8.01 -5.54
C LYS A 124 9.78 8.05 -6.80
N GLN A 125 10.42 8.22 -7.93
CA GLN A 125 9.80 8.30 -9.25
C GLN A 125 10.45 7.32 -10.24
N GLY A 126 9.89 7.19 -11.43
CA GLY A 126 10.41 6.32 -12.48
C GLY A 126 10.42 4.85 -12.09
N ALA A 127 11.55 4.18 -12.17
CA ALA A 127 11.69 2.75 -11.88
C ALA A 127 11.34 2.36 -10.43
N THR A 128 11.30 3.31 -9.50
CA THR A 128 10.91 3.08 -8.11
C THR A 128 9.45 3.37 -7.83
N SER A 129 8.68 3.86 -8.80
CA SER A 129 7.24 4.11 -8.64
C SER A 129 6.46 2.81 -8.47
N ARG A 130 5.42 2.87 -7.64
CA ARG A 130 4.54 1.73 -7.34
C ARG A 130 3.06 2.11 -7.38
N VAL A 131 2.76 3.38 -7.26
CA VAL A 131 1.40 3.91 -7.20
C VAL A 131 1.27 5.12 -8.10
N ARG A 132 0.04 5.39 -8.56
CA ARG A 132 -0.34 6.63 -9.24
C ARG A 132 -1.33 7.39 -8.38
N VAL A 133 -1.06 8.66 -8.13
CA VAL A 133 -2.01 9.57 -7.48
C VAL A 133 -3.11 9.91 -8.48
N VAL A 134 -4.36 9.70 -8.07
CA VAL A 134 -5.54 9.91 -8.93
C VAL A 134 -6.57 10.86 -8.33
N GLU A 135 -6.43 11.19 -7.06
CA GLU A 135 -7.36 12.06 -6.32
C GLU A 135 -6.61 12.79 -5.20
N PHE A 136 -7.00 14.01 -4.90
CA PHE A 136 -6.63 14.68 -3.65
C PHE A 136 -7.78 14.52 -2.64
N VAL A 137 -7.47 14.04 -1.44
CA VAL A 137 -8.41 13.92 -0.33
C VAL A 137 -8.39 15.19 0.52
N ASP A 138 -7.21 15.74 0.72
CA ASP A 138 -6.99 17.04 1.38
C ASP A 138 -6.66 18.12 0.33
N ASP A 139 -6.78 19.38 0.71
CA ASP A 139 -6.47 20.52 -0.16
C ASP A 139 -4.95 20.64 -0.42
N THR A 140 -4.60 21.23 -1.55
CA THR A 140 -3.20 21.57 -1.86
C THR A 140 -2.63 22.53 -0.80
N GLY A 141 -1.35 22.37 -0.48
CA GLY A 141 -0.67 23.10 0.58
C GLY A 141 -0.77 22.46 1.97
N VAL A 142 -1.63 21.46 2.17
CA VAL A 142 -1.70 20.73 3.44
C VAL A 142 -0.43 19.88 3.63
N ILE A 143 0.24 20.06 4.75
CA ILE A 143 1.43 19.27 5.12
C ILE A 143 1.00 17.84 5.46
N ASP A 144 1.73 16.86 4.93
CA ASP A 144 1.39 15.44 5.03
C ASP A 144 -0.06 15.15 4.59
N GLY A 145 -0.51 15.89 3.55
CA GLY A 145 -1.87 15.76 3.02
C GLY A 145 -2.14 14.37 2.46
N LYS A 146 -3.41 14.00 2.41
CA LYS A 146 -3.87 12.69 1.92
C LYS A 146 -4.21 12.75 0.45
N VAL A 147 -3.88 11.67 -0.22
CA VAL A 147 -4.22 11.43 -1.62
C VAL A 147 -4.95 10.11 -1.78
N GLY A 148 -5.79 10.02 -2.80
CA GLY A 148 -6.28 8.78 -3.34
C GLY A 148 -5.30 8.28 -4.41
N PHE A 149 -4.94 7.00 -4.36
CA PHE A 149 -4.02 6.39 -5.30
C PHE A 149 -4.44 4.97 -5.68
N VAL A 150 -3.93 4.52 -6.82
CA VAL A 150 -4.03 3.13 -7.27
C VAL A 150 -2.63 2.53 -7.39
N PHE A 151 -2.50 1.22 -7.18
CA PHE A 151 -1.25 0.53 -7.48
C PHE A 151 -1.06 0.40 -8.98
N LEU A 152 0.18 0.55 -9.45
CA LEU A 152 0.52 0.33 -10.85
C LEU A 152 0.39 -1.17 -11.17
N SER A 153 -0.28 -1.49 -12.27
CA SER A 153 -0.62 -2.88 -12.65
C SER A 153 0.61 -3.79 -12.71
N GLN A 154 1.72 -3.29 -13.25
CA GLN A 154 2.98 -4.03 -13.40
C GLN A 154 3.60 -4.54 -12.09
N TYR A 155 3.12 -4.07 -10.93
CA TYR A 155 3.56 -4.54 -9.61
C TYR A 155 2.49 -5.31 -8.85
N GLY A 156 1.28 -5.36 -9.36
CA GLY A 156 0.19 -6.17 -8.82
C GLY A 156 0.45 -7.66 -9.05
N ALA A 157 0.26 -8.46 -8.02
CA ALA A 157 0.43 -9.92 -8.12
C ALA A 157 -0.66 -10.61 -8.95
N TYR A 158 -1.62 -9.87 -9.42
CA TYR A 158 -2.79 -10.32 -10.16
C TYR A 158 -2.77 -9.82 -11.61
N GLU A 159 -1.61 -9.46 -12.15
CA GLU A 159 -1.49 -9.29 -13.58
C GLU A 159 -1.78 -10.62 -14.27
N ASP A 160 -2.85 -10.64 -15.07
CA ASP A 160 -3.02 -11.66 -16.07
C ASP A 160 -1.85 -11.53 -17.05
N THR A 161 -0.94 -12.49 -17.01
CA THR A 161 -0.02 -12.74 -18.12
C THR A 161 -0.87 -13.22 -19.29
N VAL A 162 -1.35 -12.27 -20.09
CA VAL A 162 -1.91 -12.56 -21.41
C VAL A 162 -0.78 -12.83 -22.37
#